data_310f938f39ae6c552259aed2b547a56b
#
_entry.id   310f938f39ae6c552259aed2b547a56b
#
_cell.length_a   1.000
_cell.length_b   1.000
_cell.length_c   1.000
_cell.angle_alpha   90.00
_cell.angle_beta   90.00
_cell.angle_gamma   90.00
#
_symmetry.space_group_name_H-M   'P 1'
#
loop_
_entity.id
_entity.type
_entity.pdbx_description
1 polymer ?
#
loop_
_entity_poly.entity_id
_entity_poly.type
_entity_poly.pdbx_seq_one_letter_code
_entity_poly.pdbx_strand_id
1 'polypeptide(L)'
;MTHTLILKATHFAAQKHRDQPYIIHPISVALEIAQTGGVDDPEILAAALLHDTLEDTDTKPEELEAEFGKKVCEYVLDVSDDKTLPKDDRKRRQIEHAKKISKGAALIKLGDKISNVTDVINNPPEDWDINRRKEYLDWAEKVIENCPKVNDRLENKFQEIIKKGREALI
;
A
#
# COMPACT_ATOMS: atom_id res chain seq x y z
N MET A 1 6.26 -17.52 -16.93
CA MET A 1 6.11 -16.06 -17.13
C MET A 1 5.77 -15.32 -15.82
N THR A 2 4.91 -15.86 -14.98
CA THR A 2 4.47 -15.23 -13.71
C THR A 2 5.61 -14.90 -12.75
N HIS A 3 6.49 -15.86 -12.45
CA HIS A 3 7.63 -15.64 -11.54
C HIS A 3 8.61 -14.58 -12.06
N THR A 4 8.83 -14.50 -13.36
CA THR A 4 9.73 -13.52 -13.99
C THR A 4 9.21 -12.09 -13.78
N LEU A 5 7.91 -11.84 -13.90
CA LEU A 5 7.30 -10.54 -13.66
C LEU A 5 7.53 -10.07 -12.21
N ILE A 6 7.27 -10.96 -11.24
CA ILE A 6 7.46 -10.67 -9.80
C ILE A 6 8.93 -10.35 -9.50
N LEU A 7 9.87 -11.19 -9.97
CA LEU A 7 11.31 -10.97 -9.76
C LEU A 7 11.79 -9.67 -10.42
N LYS A 8 11.28 -9.35 -11.62
CA LYS A 8 11.59 -8.10 -12.32
C LYS A 8 11.08 -6.89 -11.54
N ALA A 9 9.84 -6.95 -11.04
CA ALA A 9 9.26 -5.87 -10.22
C ALA A 9 10.03 -5.69 -8.89
N THR A 10 10.39 -6.79 -8.22
CA THR A 10 11.19 -6.75 -6.99
C THR A 10 12.55 -6.12 -7.24
N HIS A 11 13.25 -6.52 -8.32
CA HIS A 11 14.56 -5.97 -8.68
C HIS A 11 14.48 -4.48 -9.01
N PHE A 12 13.48 -4.08 -9.81
CA PHE A 12 13.24 -2.68 -10.16
C PHE A 12 12.97 -1.83 -8.91
N ALA A 13 12.02 -2.25 -8.05
CA ALA A 13 11.72 -1.55 -6.81
C ALA A 13 12.96 -1.42 -5.91
N ALA A 14 13.75 -2.51 -5.76
CA ALA A 14 14.98 -2.49 -4.98
C ALA A 14 16.03 -1.52 -5.55
N GLN A 15 16.17 -1.42 -6.87
CA GLN A 15 17.08 -0.46 -7.51
C GLN A 15 16.62 0.99 -7.28
N LYS A 16 15.32 1.27 -7.46
CA LYS A 16 14.74 2.61 -7.30
C LYS A 16 14.79 3.10 -5.84
N HIS A 17 14.60 2.21 -4.88
CA HIS A 17 14.64 2.51 -3.44
C HIS A 17 16.03 2.26 -2.80
N ARG A 18 17.10 2.14 -3.58
CA ARG A 18 18.46 1.74 -3.09
C ARG A 18 18.93 2.56 -1.90
N ASP A 19 18.69 3.86 -1.91
CA ASP A 19 19.16 4.79 -0.89
C ASP A 19 18.08 5.10 0.19
N GLN A 20 17.00 4.31 0.22
CA GLN A 20 15.89 4.49 1.15
C GLN A 20 15.79 3.30 2.11
N PRO A 21 15.49 3.53 3.41
CA PRO A 21 15.42 2.44 4.39
C PRO A 21 14.22 1.50 4.23
N TYR A 22 13.28 1.76 3.31
CA TYR A 22 11.95 1.15 3.27
C TYR A 22 11.68 0.13 2.16
N ILE A 23 12.69 -0.50 1.57
CA ILE A 23 12.46 -1.57 0.57
C ILE A 23 11.66 -2.77 1.15
N ILE A 24 11.68 -2.95 2.46
CA ILE A 24 10.93 -4.03 3.13
C ILE A 24 9.43 -3.83 3.01
N HIS A 25 8.95 -2.58 3.04
CA HIS A 25 7.52 -2.28 3.01
C HIS A 25 6.80 -2.83 1.78
N PRO A 26 7.18 -2.53 0.52
CA PRO A 26 6.49 -3.07 -0.64
C PRO A 26 6.56 -4.60 -0.74
N ILE A 27 7.63 -5.21 -0.24
CA ILE A 27 7.74 -6.67 -0.16
C ILE A 27 6.72 -7.22 0.85
N SER A 28 6.59 -6.59 2.02
CA SER A 28 5.61 -6.97 3.04
C SER A 28 4.17 -6.83 2.53
N VAL A 29 3.88 -5.77 1.78
CA VAL A 29 2.56 -5.54 1.17
C VAL A 29 2.23 -6.66 0.18
N ALA A 30 3.13 -6.98 -0.75
CA ALA A 30 2.92 -8.05 -1.72
C ALA A 30 2.78 -9.42 -1.03
N LEU A 31 3.58 -9.67 0.00
CA LEU A 31 3.53 -10.92 0.78
C LEU A 31 2.20 -11.06 1.53
N GLU A 32 1.71 -10.01 2.16
CA GLU A 32 0.42 -10.00 2.87
C GLU A 32 -0.75 -10.29 1.92
N ILE A 33 -0.76 -9.65 0.74
CA ILE A 33 -1.77 -9.89 -0.31
C ILE A 33 -1.73 -11.35 -0.77
N ALA A 34 -0.54 -11.91 -1.00
CA ALA A 34 -0.39 -13.28 -1.46
C ALA A 34 -0.74 -14.30 -0.37
N GLN A 35 -0.22 -14.17 0.84
CA GLN A 35 -0.36 -15.17 1.90
C GLN A 35 -1.71 -15.09 2.60
N THR A 36 -2.08 -13.92 3.11
CA THR A 36 -3.35 -13.76 3.82
C THR A 36 -4.52 -13.69 2.85
N GLY A 37 -4.37 -12.91 1.78
CA GLY A 37 -5.42 -12.77 0.77
C GLY A 37 -5.60 -13.98 -0.13
N GLY A 38 -4.58 -14.82 -0.28
CA GLY A 38 -4.59 -15.93 -1.23
C GLY A 38 -4.61 -15.47 -2.69
N VAL A 39 -4.07 -14.27 -2.96
CA VAL A 39 -4.03 -13.68 -4.30
C VAL A 39 -2.75 -14.12 -5.01
N ASP A 40 -2.89 -14.71 -6.19
CA ASP A 40 -1.78 -15.20 -7.03
C ASP A 40 -1.69 -14.45 -8.39
N ASP A 41 -2.48 -13.38 -8.58
CA ASP A 41 -2.44 -12.54 -9.78
C ASP A 41 -1.08 -11.81 -9.85
N PRO A 42 -0.24 -12.13 -10.86
CA PRO A 42 1.10 -11.57 -10.96
C PRO A 42 1.13 -10.06 -11.21
N GLU A 43 0.10 -9.50 -11.84
CA GLU A 43 0.02 -8.07 -12.11
C GLU A 43 -0.31 -7.29 -10.84
N ILE A 44 -1.18 -7.83 -9.96
CA ILE A 44 -1.48 -7.25 -8.65
C ILE A 44 -0.25 -7.32 -7.76
N LEU A 45 0.44 -8.47 -7.68
CA LEU A 45 1.62 -8.63 -6.85
C LEU A 45 2.80 -7.77 -7.35
N ALA A 46 2.98 -7.65 -8.66
CA ALA A 46 3.97 -6.73 -9.24
C ALA A 46 3.64 -5.26 -8.91
N ALA A 47 2.38 -4.85 -9.06
CA ALA A 47 1.96 -3.51 -8.71
C ALA A 47 2.10 -3.22 -7.21
N ALA A 48 1.85 -4.21 -6.33
CA ALA A 48 2.11 -4.09 -4.90
C ALA A 48 3.59 -3.85 -4.57
N LEU A 49 4.52 -4.50 -5.29
CA LEU A 49 5.95 -4.27 -5.16
C LEU A 49 6.39 -2.89 -5.66
N LEU A 50 5.64 -2.28 -6.58
CA LEU A 50 5.96 -1.03 -7.25
C LEU A 50 5.16 0.17 -6.73
N HIS A 51 4.22 -0.03 -5.80
CA HIS A 51 3.19 0.95 -5.46
C HIS A 51 3.72 2.31 -4.97
N ASP A 52 4.88 2.33 -4.32
CA ASP A 52 5.51 3.56 -3.82
C ASP A 52 6.50 4.19 -4.80
N THR A 53 6.82 3.53 -5.94
CA THR A 53 7.88 4.00 -6.84
C THR A 53 7.58 5.36 -7.48
N LEU A 54 6.31 5.63 -7.84
CA LEU A 54 5.92 6.92 -8.41
C LEU A 54 5.95 8.06 -7.38
N GLU A 55 5.74 7.73 -6.10
CA GLU A 55 5.73 8.73 -5.03
C GLU A 55 7.11 9.04 -4.48
N ASP A 56 7.94 8.02 -4.30
CA ASP A 56 9.16 8.09 -3.50
C ASP A 56 10.44 8.05 -4.31
N THR A 57 10.33 7.90 -5.64
CA THR A 57 11.49 7.84 -6.56
C THR A 57 11.28 8.74 -7.77
N ASP A 58 12.27 8.76 -8.68
CA ASP A 58 12.22 9.47 -9.97
C ASP A 58 11.47 8.69 -11.07
N THR A 59 10.86 7.54 -10.72
CA THR A 59 10.10 6.68 -11.65
C THR A 59 8.91 7.43 -12.24
N LYS A 60 8.71 7.25 -13.54
CA LYS A 60 7.59 7.86 -14.27
C LYS A 60 6.60 6.80 -14.74
N PRO A 61 5.31 7.15 -14.93
CA PRO A 61 4.29 6.22 -15.42
C PRO A 61 4.69 5.53 -16.73
N GLU A 62 5.32 6.27 -17.66
CA GLU A 62 5.74 5.75 -18.95
C GLU A 62 6.82 4.66 -18.80
N GLU A 63 7.69 4.79 -17.81
CA GLU A 63 8.70 3.78 -17.47
C GLU A 63 8.04 2.51 -16.93
N LEU A 64 7.08 2.64 -16.02
CA LEU A 64 6.32 1.50 -15.50
C LEU A 64 5.51 0.80 -16.59
N GLU A 65 4.85 1.55 -17.46
CA GLU A 65 4.07 0.97 -18.55
C GLU A 65 4.95 0.21 -19.54
N ALA A 66 6.10 0.78 -19.91
CA ALA A 66 7.06 0.13 -20.83
C ALA A 66 7.67 -1.16 -20.24
N GLU A 67 7.97 -1.16 -18.92
CA GLU A 67 8.65 -2.28 -18.26
C GLU A 67 7.70 -3.39 -17.78
N PHE A 68 6.50 -3.04 -17.31
CA PHE A 68 5.57 -3.95 -16.63
C PHE A 68 4.19 -4.06 -17.28
N GLY A 69 3.93 -3.24 -18.29
CA GLY A 69 2.65 -3.19 -19.01
C GLY A 69 1.62 -2.25 -18.38
N LYS A 70 0.63 -1.92 -19.21
CA LYS A 70 -0.39 -0.92 -18.91
C LYS A 70 -1.15 -1.21 -17.61
N LYS A 71 -1.53 -2.47 -17.38
CA LYS A 71 -2.38 -2.85 -16.24
C LYS A 71 -1.65 -2.67 -14.90
N VAL A 72 -0.37 -3.04 -14.83
CA VAL A 72 0.46 -2.81 -13.63
C VAL A 72 0.60 -1.30 -13.38
N CYS A 73 0.88 -0.52 -14.43
CA CYS A 73 0.97 0.93 -14.34
C CYS A 73 -0.34 1.56 -13.83
N GLU A 74 -1.49 1.15 -14.38
CA GLU A 74 -2.82 1.62 -13.94
C GLU A 74 -3.07 1.33 -12.45
N TYR A 75 -2.72 0.14 -11.94
CA TYR A 75 -2.84 -0.19 -10.53
C TYR A 75 -1.96 0.70 -9.64
N VAL A 76 -0.70 0.94 -10.05
CA VAL A 76 0.21 1.81 -9.30
C VAL A 76 -0.31 3.25 -9.29
N LEU A 77 -0.77 3.78 -10.43
CA LEU A 77 -1.38 5.11 -10.52
C LEU A 77 -2.62 5.24 -9.63
N ASP A 78 -3.46 4.20 -9.59
CA ASP A 78 -4.70 4.17 -8.81
C ASP A 78 -4.45 4.28 -7.29
N VAL A 79 -3.27 3.82 -6.82
CA VAL A 79 -2.92 3.87 -5.39
C VAL A 79 -1.98 5.01 -5.03
N SER A 80 -1.36 5.68 -6.01
CA SER A 80 -0.39 6.75 -5.80
C SER A 80 -1.04 8.09 -5.44
N ASP A 81 -0.40 8.82 -4.52
CA ASP A 81 -0.83 10.14 -4.10
C ASP A 81 -0.14 11.26 -4.92
N ASP A 82 -0.80 12.38 -5.04
CA ASP A 82 -0.22 13.61 -5.55
C ASP A 82 0.60 14.31 -4.45
N LYS A 83 1.91 14.10 -4.45
CA LYS A 83 2.83 14.70 -3.45
C LYS A 83 2.99 16.21 -3.54
N THR A 84 2.47 16.85 -4.59
CA THR A 84 2.46 18.33 -4.67
C THR A 84 1.46 18.95 -3.71
N LEU A 85 0.51 18.16 -3.21
CA LEU A 85 -0.52 18.62 -2.28
C LEU A 85 -0.07 18.56 -0.82
N PRO A 86 -0.60 19.46 0.04
CA PRO A 86 -0.44 19.39 1.48
C PRO A 86 -0.89 18.03 2.04
N LYS A 87 -0.26 17.61 3.14
CA LYS A 87 -0.51 16.28 3.75
C LYS A 87 -1.99 16.03 4.07
N ASP A 88 -2.69 17.02 4.61
CA ASP A 88 -4.10 16.87 5.00
C ASP A 88 -5.01 16.74 3.77
N ASP A 89 -4.68 17.45 2.69
CA ASP A 89 -5.40 17.33 1.42
C ASP A 89 -5.18 15.97 0.78
N ARG A 90 -3.95 15.42 0.84
CA ARG A 90 -3.67 14.05 0.39
C ARG A 90 -4.47 13.02 1.17
N LYS A 91 -4.50 13.13 2.51
CA LYS A 91 -5.28 12.24 3.37
C LYS A 91 -6.78 12.27 3.04
N ARG A 92 -7.34 13.46 2.82
CA ARG A 92 -8.74 13.63 2.42
C ARG A 92 -9.00 12.99 1.05
N ARG A 93 -8.13 13.27 0.07
CA ARG A 93 -8.24 12.71 -1.29
C ARG A 93 -8.16 11.19 -1.29
N GLN A 94 -7.32 10.58 -0.46
CA GLN A 94 -7.28 9.12 -0.37
C GLN A 94 -8.64 8.53 0.03
N ILE A 95 -9.34 9.14 0.99
CA ILE A 95 -10.68 8.70 1.42
C ILE A 95 -11.68 8.87 0.27
N GLU A 96 -11.66 9.99 -0.42
CA GLU A 96 -12.58 10.29 -1.53
C GLU A 96 -12.33 9.40 -2.75
N HIS A 97 -11.07 9.19 -3.10
CA HIS A 97 -10.64 8.37 -4.23
C HIS A 97 -10.88 6.87 -3.99
N ALA A 98 -10.75 6.42 -2.74
CA ALA A 98 -10.93 5.02 -2.35
C ALA A 98 -12.24 4.39 -2.88
N LYS A 99 -13.30 5.18 -3.01
CA LYS A 99 -14.61 4.72 -3.54
C LYS A 99 -14.58 4.33 -5.02
N LYS A 100 -13.58 4.80 -5.77
CA LYS A 100 -13.53 4.73 -7.24
C LYS A 100 -12.41 3.86 -7.78
N ILE A 101 -11.52 3.39 -6.90
CA ILE A 101 -10.37 2.58 -7.31
C ILE A 101 -10.81 1.21 -7.83
N SER A 102 -10.01 0.64 -8.71
CA SER A 102 -10.21 -0.71 -9.23
C SER A 102 -10.09 -1.77 -8.11
N LYS A 103 -10.65 -2.97 -8.34
CA LYS A 103 -10.55 -4.07 -7.38
C LYS A 103 -9.09 -4.47 -7.10
N GLY A 104 -8.23 -4.45 -8.12
CA GLY A 104 -6.80 -4.74 -7.95
C GLY A 104 -6.11 -3.68 -7.09
N ALA A 105 -6.37 -2.40 -7.35
CA ALA A 105 -5.88 -1.29 -6.54
C ALA A 105 -6.41 -1.33 -5.09
N ALA A 106 -7.66 -1.77 -4.89
CA ALA A 106 -8.23 -1.95 -3.54
C ALA A 106 -7.50 -3.04 -2.75
N LEU A 107 -7.09 -4.15 -3.39
CA LEU A 107 -6.25 -5.17 -2.76
C LEU A 107 -4.89 -4.61 -2.33
N ILE A 108 -4.25 -3.82 -3.19
CA ILE A 108 -2.95 -3.18 -2.89
C ILE A 108 -3.11 -2.19 -1.74
N LYS A 109 -4.14 -1.34 -1.77
CA LYS A 109 -4.42 -0.36 -0.72
C LYS A 109 -4.69 -1.04 0.63
N LEU A 110 -5.39 -2.18 0.63
CA LEU A 110 -5.67 -2.96 1.83
C LEU A 110 -4.39 -3.58 2.40
N GLY A 111 -3.55 -4.19 1.56
CA GLY A 111 -2.24 -4.73 1.96
C GLY A 111 -1.31 -3.63 2.50
N ASP A 112 -1.26 -2.47 1.84
CA ASP A 112 -0.52 -1.28 2.28
C ASP A 112 -0.97 -0.83 3.69
N LYS A 113 -2.27 -0.68 3.92
CA LYS A 113 -2.77 -0.25 5.23
C LYS A 113 -2.56 -1.29 6.32
N ILE A 114 -2.63 -2.59 6.03
CA ILE A 114 -2.26 -3.65 6.97
C ILE A 114 -0.80 -3.50 7.39
N SER A 115 0.12 -3.35 6.44
CA SER A 115 1.56 -3.18 6.71
C SER A 115 1.83 -1.91 7.51
N ASN A 116 1.32 -0.77 7.06
CA ASN A 116 1.55 0.52 7.71
C ASN A 116 0.97 0.60 9.13
N VAL A 117 -0.25 0.10 9.36
CA VAL A 117 -0.86 0.07 10.70
C VAL A 117 -0.06 -0.84 11.62
N THR A 118 0.41 -1.98 11.11
CA THR A 118 1.28 -2.90 11.88
C THR A 118 2.55 -2.20 12.33
N ASP A 119 3.20 -1.43 11.43
CA ASP A 119 4.41 -0.68 11.76
C ASP A 119 4.14 0.45 12.76
N VAL A 120 3.05 1.20 12.59
CA VAL A 120 2.65 2.25 13.55
C VAL A 120 2.39 1.69 14.96
N ILE A 121 1.93 0.45 15.06
CA ILE A 121 1.72 -0.21 16.35
C ILE A 121 3.04 -0.70 16.95
N ASN A 122 3.85 -1.42 16.17
CA ASN A 122 4.99 -2.18 16.67
C ASN A 122 6.32 -1.40 16.62
N ASN A 123 6.51 -0.58 15.59
CA ASN A 123 7.73 0.15 15.30
C ASN A 123 7.42 1.60 14.87
N PRO A 124 6.71 2.39 15.71
CA PRO A 124 6.31 3.74 15.33
C PRO A 124 7.54 4.63 15.08
N PRO A 125 7.42 5.63 14.17
CA PRO A 125 8.45 6.65 14.06
C PRO A 125 8.69 7.33 15.42
N GLU A 126 9.96 7.68 15.72
CA GLU A 126 10.36 8.23 17.02
C GLU A 126 9.61 9.53 17.40
N ASP A 127 9.23 10.32 16.41
CA ASP A 127 8.52 11.59 16.59
C ASP A 127 6.98 11.44 16.66
N TRP A 128 6.45 10.21 16.66
CA TRP A 128 5.01 9.96 16.72
C TRP A 128 4.53 9.67 18.13
N ASP A 129 3.87 10.64 18.74
CA ASP A 129 3.17 10.44 20.01
C ASP A 129 1.94 9.52 19.86
N ILE A 130 1.35 9.14 20.99
CA ILE A 130 0.17 8.26 21.03
C ILE A 130 -1.02 8.86 20.26
N ASN A 131 -1.24 10.16 20.36
CA ASN A 131 -2.38 10.82 19.70
C ASN A 131 -2.24 10.74 18.17
N ARG A 132 -1.05 11.05 17.65
CA ARG A 132 -0.75 10.95 16.21
C ARG A 132 -0.91 9.52 15.68
N ARG A 133 -0.53 8.52 16.49
CA ARG A 133 -0.73 7.10 16.15
C ARG A 133 -2.22 6.73 16.12
N LYS A 134 -3.02 7.17 17.10
CA LYS A 134 -4.48 6.99 17.10
C LYS A 134 -5.14 7.63 15.88
N GLU A 135 -4.79 8.88 15.57
CA GLU A 135 -5.28 9.60 14.38
C GLU A 135 -4.93 8.86 13.07
N TYR A 136 -3.75 8.21 13.01
CA TYR A 136 -3.37 7.42 11.86
C TYR A 136 -4.24 6.17 11.70
N LEU A 137 -4.52 5.44 12.80
CA LEU A 137 -5.41 4.29 12.79
C LEU A 137 -6.83 4.68 12.33
N ASP A 138 -7.37 5.77 12.85
CA ASP A 138 -8.70 6.27 12.49
C ASP A 138 -8.78 6.68 11.01
N TRP A 139 -7.73 7.30 10.50
CA TRP A 139 -7.64 7.66 9.08
C TRP A 139 -7.52 6.43 8.19
N ALA A 140 -6.66 5.47 8.53
CA ALA A 140 -6.50 4.23 7.79
C ALA A 140 -7.80 3.43 7.70
N GLU A 141 -8.55 3.35 8.80
CA GLU A 141 -9.87 2.71 8.85
C GLU A 141 -10.85 3.41 7.90
N LYS A 142 -10.94 4.74 7.92
CA LYS A 142 -11.79 5.50 6.99
C LYS A 142 -11.45 5.26 5.53
N VAL A 143 -10.17 5.14 5.18
CA VAL A 143 -9.74 4.82 3.81
C VAL A 143 -10.27 3.45 3.41
N ILE A 144 -10.05 2.41 4.24
CA ILE A 144 -10.45 1.04 3.93
C ILE A 144 -11.97 0.85 3.92
N GLU A 145 -12.72 1.53 4.80
CA GLU A 145 -14.18 1.52 4.79
C GLU A 145 -14.77 2.05 3.49
N ASN A 146 -14.07 2.98 2.82
CA ASN A 146 -14.48 3.54 1.54
C ASN A 146 -13.97 2.75 0.33
N CYS A 147 -13.06 1.78 0.49
CA CYS A 147 -12.62 0.92 -0.61
C CYS A 147 -13.70 -0.09 -1.01
N PRO A 148 -13.72 -0.54 -2.28
CA PRO A 148 -14.48 -1.71 -2.67
C PRO A 148 -14.14 -2.92 -1.80
N LYS A 149 -15.14 -3.68 -1.37
CA LYS A 149 -14.95 -4.94 -0.65
C LYS A 149 -14.47 -6.02 -1.63
N VAL A 150 -13.25 -6.50 -1.44
CA VAL A 150 -12.56 -7.35 -2.44
C VAL A 150 -11.99 -8.64 -1.89
N ASN A 151 -11.74 -8.73 -0.57
CA ASN A 151 -11.12 -9.90 0.04
C ASN A 151 -11.41 -9.96 1.55
N ASP A 152 -12.32 -10.85 1.95
CA ASP A 152 -12.75 -10.99 3.34
C ASP A 152 -11.59 -11.34 4.30
N ARG A 153 -10.58 -12.11 3.86
CA ARG A 153 -9.46 -12.48 4.71
C ARG A 153 -8.58 -11.28 5.05
N LEU A 154 -8.27 -10.46 4.05
CA LEU A 154 -7.50 -9.23 4.26
C LEU A 154 -8.30 -8.20 5.07
N GLU A 155 -9.60 -8.08 4.81
CA GLU A 155 -10.47 -7.17 5.55
C GLU A 155 -10.57 -7.57 7.03
N ASN A 156 -10.77 -8.85 7.32
CA ASN A 156 -10.76 -9.36 8.69
C ASN A 156 -9.41 -9.14 9.37
N LYS A 157 -8.30 -9.39 8.68
CA LYS A 157 -6.96 -9.12 9.17
C LYS A 157 -6.76 -7.65 9.52
N PHE A 158 -7.21 -6.74 8.65
CA PHE A 158 -7.13 -5.30 8.90
C PHE A 158 -7.92 -4.91 10.16
N GLN A 159 -9.16 -5.39 10.31
CA GLN A 159 -9.99 -5.12 11.49
C GLN A 159 -9.36 -5.64 12.80
N GLU A 160 -8.77 -6.84 12.76
CA GLU A 160 -8.04 -7.39 13.91
C GLU A 160 -6.85 -6.51 14.31
N ILE A 161 -6.08 -6.01 13.33
CA ILE A 161 -4.91 -5.15 13.58
C ILE A 161 -5.36 -3.79 14.14
N ILE A 162 -6.39 -3.16 13.58
CA ILE A 162 -6.96 -1.91 14.11
C ILE A 162 -7.40 -2.08 15.56
N LYS A 163 -8.13 -3.16 15.88
CA LYS A 163 -8.56 -3.47 17.25
C LYS A 163 -7.37 -3.60 18.21
N LYS A 164 -6.37 -4.42 17.85
CA LYS A 164 -5.13 -4.59 18.65
C LYS A 164 -4.38 -3.27 18.83
N GLY A 165 -4.31 -2.46 17.79
CA GLY A 165 -3.69 -1.14 17.85
C GLY A 165 -4.38 -0.21 18.83
N ARG A 166 -5.69 -0.16 18.82
CA ARG A 166 -6.47 0.63 19.77
C ARG A 166 -6.28 0.17 21.21
N GLU A 167 -6.24 -1.14 21.46
CA GLU A 167 -5.97 -1.71 22.78
C GLU A 167 -4.55 -1.38 23.28
N ALA A 168 -3.55 -1.38 22.39
CA ALA A 168 -2.16 -1.07 22.73
C ALA A 168 -1.88 0.43 22.94
N LEU A 169 -2.74 1.31 22.46
CA LEU A 169 -2.59 2.77 22.53
C LEU A 169 -3.49 3.43 23.61
N ILE A 170 -4.01 2.66 24.55
CA ILE A 170 -4.84 3.19 25.66
C ILE A 170 -4.03 4.06 26.58
#